data_a41c96fae5cfc62a1090305bfd03ba0a
#
_entry.id   a41c96fae5cfc62a1090305bfd03ba0a
#
_cell.length_a   1.000
_cell.length_b   1.000
_cell.length_c   1.000
_cell.angle_alpha   90.00
_cell.angle_beta   90.00
_cell.angle_gamma   90.00
#
_symmetry.space_group_name_H-M   'P 1'
#
loop_
_entity.id
_entity.type
_entity.pdbx_description
1 polymer ?
#
loop_
_entity_poly.entity_id
_entity_poly.type
_entity_poly.pdbx_seq_one_letter_code
_entity_poly.pdbx_strand_id
1 'polypeptide(L)'
;RQPLRILEVGGGTGGTTAWLLPELNGVPALEYHFTDISALFTRRAQQKFADYDFVKYSELDLEKEAQSQGFQAQSYDLIVAANVIHATRHIGRTLDNLRPLLKPGGRLLMREITQPMRLFDFVFGPLVLPLQDLDAREGELFLTTAQWQQQ
;
A
#
# COMPACT_ATOMS: atom_id res chain seq x y z
N ARG A 1 -6.16 -21.96 14.88
CA ARG A 1 -5.46 -20.66 14.81
C ARG A 1 -6.06 -19.85 13.68
N GLN A 2 -6.32 -18.58 13.92
CA GLN A 2 -6.71 -17.68 12.83
C GLN A 2 -5.53 -17.50 11.87
N PRO A 3 -5.78 -17.37 10.55
CA PRO A 3 -4.70 -17.14 9.60
C PRO A 3 -4.03 -15.79 9.85
N LEU A 4 -2.71 -15.73 9.60
CA LEU A 4 -1.99 -14.47 9.47
C LEU A 4 -2.42 -13.81 8.16
N ARG A 5 -2.98 -12.60 8.23
CA ARG A 5 -3.50 -11.90 7.06
C ARG A 5 -2.69 -10.64 6.79
N ILE A 6 -2.06 -10.58 5.63
CA ILE A 6 -1.24 -9.47 5.16
C ILE A 6 -1.96 -8.80 3.98
N LEU A 7 -2.07 -7.47 4.01
CA LEU A 7 -2.55 -6.67 2.91
C LEU A 7 -1.38 -5.86 2.33
N GLU A 8 -1.04 -6.05 1.07
CA GLU A 8 -0.15 -5.16 0.34
C GLU A 8 -0.98 -4.17 -0.46
N VAL A 9 -0.73 -2.87 -0.27
CA VAL A 9 -1.42 -1.79 -0.96
C VAL A 9 -0.49 -1.13 -1.99
N GLY A 10 -1.03 -0.89 -3.19
CA GLY A 10 -0.26 -0.29 -4.28
C GLY A 10 0.93 -1.16 -4.71
N GLY A 11 0.71 -2.47 -4.87
CA GLY A 11 1.76 -3.44 -5.18
C GLY A 11 2.46 -3.21 -6.53
N GLY A 12 1.81 -2.49 -7.45
CA GLY A 12 2.38 -2.08 -8.74
C GLY A 12 2.91 -3.26 -9.55
N THR A 13 4.16 -3.19 -9.95
CA THR A 13 4.84 -4.27 -10.71
C THR A 13 5.23 -5.48 -9.87
N GLY A 14 4.92 -5.48 -8.57
CA GLY A 14 5.22 -6.58 -7.65
C GLY A 14 6.70 -6.66 -7.24
N GLY A 15 7.39 -5.54 -7.18
CA GLY A 15 8.79 -5.50 -6.76
C GLY A 15 8.96 -5.92 -5.30
N THR A 16 8.19 -5.33 -4.40
CA THR A 16 8.18 -5.69 -2.97
C THR A 16 7.65 -7.10 -2.76
N THR A 17 6.54 -7.44 -3.43
CA THR A 17 5.92 -8.77 -3.40
C THR A 17 6.91 -9.88 -3.74
N ALA A 18 7.74 -9.69 -4.78
CA ALA A 18 8.72 -10.68 -5.22
C ALA A 18 9.78 -11.02 -4.15
N TRP A 19 10.06 -10.10 -3.22
CA TRP A 19 10.95 -10.34 -2.09
C TRP A 19 10.23 -10.93 -0.89
N LEU A 20 8.97 -10.55 -0.66
CA LEU A 20 8.22 -11.01 0.51
C LEU A 20 7.71 -12.44 0.36
N LEU A 21 7.16 -12.82 -0.80
CA LEU A 21 6.53 -14.12 -0.96
C LEU A 21 7.44 -15.32 -0.72
N PRO A 22 8.73 -15.34 -1.18
CA PRO A 22 9.64 -16.42 -0.86
C PRO A 22 9.89 -16.58 0.65
N GLU A 23 10.04 -15.46 1.38
CA GLU A 23 10.27 -15.46 2.84
C GLU A 23 9.02 -15.89 3.62
N LEU A 24 7.85 -15.67 3.06
CA LEU A 24 6.57 -16.04 3.65
C LEU A 24 6.15 -17.47 3.30
N ASN A 25 6.82 -18.09 2.34
CA ASN A 25 6.50 -19.44 1.89
C ASN A 25 6.73 -20.44 3.03
N GLY A 26 5.70 -21.24 3.32
CA GLY A 26 5.73 -22.20 4.42
C GLY A 26 5.23 -21.66 5.77
N VAL A 27 4.85 -20.39 5.86
CA VAL A 27 4.16 -19.86 7.04
C VAL A 27 2.76 -20.49 7.13
N PRO A 28 2.45 -21.21 8.22
CA PRO A 28 1.16 -21.89 8.34
C PRO A 28 -0.01 -20.93 8.37
N ALA A 29 -1.07 -21.24 7.63
CA ALA A 29 -2.32 -20.48 7.59
C ALA A 29 -2.08 -18.99 7.27
N LEU A 30 -1.33 -18.71 6.19
CA LEU A 30 -1.09 -17.37 5.67
C LEU A 30 -2.12 -17.02 4.59
N GLU A 31 -2.63 -15.79 4.63
CA GLU A 31 -3.32 -15.13 3.53
C GLU A 31 -2.59 -13.84 3.18
N TYR A 32 -2.10 -13.74 1.95
CA TYR A 32 -1.49 -12.53 1.41
C TYR A 32 -2.43 -11.90 0.39
N HIS A 33 -2.82 -10.64 0.60
CA HIS A 33 -3.74 -9.95 -0.29
C HIS A 33 -2.99 -8.83 -1.02
N PHE A 34 -2.60 -9.10 -2.26
CA PHE A 34 -2.02 -8.11 -3.17
C PHE A 34 -3.12 -7.19 -3.69
N THR A 35 -2.94 -5.88 -3.55
CA THR A 35 -3.87 -4.90 -4.11
C THR A 35 -3.17 -3.77 -4.84
N ASP A 36 -3.87 -3.26 -5.85
CA ASP A 36 -3.49 -2.06 -6.60
C ASP A 36 -4.75 -1.38 -7.15
N ILE A 37 -4.69 -0.08 -7.43
CA ILE A 37 -5.80 0.63 -8.09
C ILE A 37 -5.98 0.17 -9.53
N SER A 38 -4.93 -0.36 -10.16
CA SER A 38 -4.90 -0.78 -11.55
C SER A 38 -5.20 -2.27 -11.70
N ALA A 39 -6.30 -2.60 -12.36
CA ALA A 39 -6.64 -3.96 -12.78
C ALA A 39 -5.55 -4.61 -13.66
N LEU A 40 -4.73 -3.82 -14.36
CA LEU A 40 -3.60 -4.33 -15.13
C LEU A 40 -2.53 -4.89 -14.21
N PHE A 41 -2.18 -4.19 -13.13
CA PHE A 41 -1.17 -4.64 -12.19
C PHE A 41 -1.62 -5.86 -11.41
N THR A 42 -2.87 -5.90 -10.97
CA THR A 42 -3.40 -7.08 -10.25
C THR A 42 -3.41 -8.33 -11.13
N ARG A 43 -3.80 -8.21 -12.41
CA ARG A 43 -3.72 -9.34 -13.36
C ARG A 43 -2.29 -9.80 -13.65
N ARG A 44 -1.35 -8.86 -13.83
CA ARG A 44 0.07 -9.20 -14.03
C ARG A 44 0.67 -9.87 -12.81
N ALA A 45 0.34 -9.38 -11.61
CA ALA A 45 0.78 -9.99 -10.36
C ALA A 45 0.24 -11.40 -10.22
N GLN A 46 -1.03 -11.65 -10.54
CA GLN A 46 -1.63 -12.97 -10.51
C GLN A 46 -0.92 -13.97 -11.44
N GLN A 47 -0.48 -13.52 -12.61
CA GLN A 47 0.31 -14.36 -13.51
C GLN A 47 1.73 -14.58 -12.99
N LYS A 48 2.37 -13.52 -12.51
CA LYS A 48 3.76 -13.52 -12.03
C LYS A 48 3.96 -14.40 -10.79
N PHE A 49 2.98 -14.41 -9.89
CA PHE A 49 3.04 -15.08 -8.59
C PHE A 49 2.08 -16.28 -8.50
N ALA A 50 1.75 -16.91 -9.63
CA ALA A 50 0.80 -18.02 -9.72
C ALA A 50 1.20 -19.24 -8.87
N ASP A 51 2.48 -19.40 -8.54
CA ASP A 51 3.00 -20.51 -7.74
C ASP A 51 2.69 -20.38 -6.23
N TYR A 52 2.18 -19.21 -5.80
CA TYR A 52 1.83 -18.95 -4.39
C TYR A 52 0.31 -18.99 -4.20
N ASP A 53 -0.21 -20.12 -3.78
CA ASP A 53 -1.65 -20.38 -3.63
C ASP A 53 -2.31 -19.59 -2.48
N PHE A 54 -1.52 -19.06 -1.55
CA PHE A 54 -1.97 -18.23 -0.44
C PHE A 54 -2.17 -16.74 -0.81
N VAL A 55 -1.89 -16.35 -2.07
CA VAL A 55 -2.03 -14.96 -2.53
C VAL A 55 -3.39 -14.72 -3.17
N LYS A 56 -4.07 -13.67 -2.72
CA LYS A 56 -5.30 -13.13 -3.33
C LYS A 56 -5.00 -11.81 -4.02
N TYR A 57 -5.78 -11.47 -5.02
CA TYR A 57 -5.59 -10.27 -5.83
C TYR A 57 -6.90 -9.51 -5.96
N SER A 58 -6.89 -8.21 -5.73
CA SER A 58 -8.03 -7.32 -6.01
C SER A 58 -7.61 -5.88 -6.21
N GLU A 59 -8.53 -5.09 -6.75
CA GLU A 59 -8.35 -3.65 -6.87
C GLU A 59 -8.66 -2.97 -5.53
N LEU A 60 -7.90 -1.92 -5.20
CA LEU A 60 -8.12 -1.07 -4.05
C LEU A 60 -7.70 0.36 -4.37
N ASP A 61 -8.65 1.27 -4.33
CA ASP A 61 -8.43 2.70 -4.38
C ASP A 61 -8.24 3.23 -2.96
N LEU A 62 -7.02 3.64 -2.63
CA LEU A 62 -6.65 4.14 -1.30
C LEU A 62 -7.32 5.47 -0.93
N GLU A 63 -7.80 6.21 -1.91
CA GLU A 63 -8.48 7.49 -1.70
C GLU A 63 -9.96 7.35 -1.35
N LYS A 64 -10.48 6.12 -1.38
CA LYS A 64 -11.86 5.77 -1.02
C LYS A 64 -11.91 4.88 0.21
N GLU A 65 -13.03 4.93 0.90
CA GLU A 65 -13.28 4.03 2.02
C GLU A 65 -13.16 2.57 1.58
N ALA A 66 -12.29 1.81 2.25
CA ALA A 66 -11.99 0.44 1.85
C ALA A 66 -13.18 -0.52 2.06
N GLN A 67 -14.01 -0.29 3.08
CA GLN A 67 -15.19 -1.10 3.32
C GLN A 67 -16.21 -0.99 2.17
N SER A 68 -16.35 0.20 1.56
CA SER A 68 -17.21 0.39 0.39
C SER A 68 -16.74 -0.38 -0.85
N GLN A 69 -15.48 -0.82 -0.84
CA GLN A 69 -14.84 -1.62 -1.89
C GLN A 69 -14.80 -3.12 -1.55
N GLY A 70 -15.50 -3.55 -0.49
CA GLY A 70 -15.62 -4.97 -0.10
C GLY A 70 -14.56 -5.46 0.89
N PHE A 71 -13.70 -4.58 1.40
CA PHE A 71 -12.72 -4.93 2.42
C PHE A 71 -13.36 -4.90 3.81
N GLN A 72 -13.11 -5.94 4.60
CA GLN A 72 -13.68 -6.04 5.94
C GLN A 72 -12.82 -5.29 6.97
N ALA A 73 -13.46 -4.57 7.88
CA ALA A 73 -12.78 -3.97 9.02
C ALA A 73 -12.09 -5.03 9.89
N GLN A 74 -11.03 -4.63 10.55
CA GLN A 74 -10.28 -5.45 11.52
C GLN A 74 -9.90 -6.84 10.98
N SER A 75 -9.49 -6.90 9.69
CA SER A 75 -9.23 -8.16 9.00
C SER A 75 -7.75 -8.49 8.86
N TYR A 76 -6.87 -7.50 8.93
CA TYR A 76 -5.46 -7.68 8.63
C TYR A 76 -4.57 -7.50 9.85
N ASP A 77 -3.59 -8.38 10.00
CA ASP A 77 -2.55 -8.31 11.03
C ASP A 77 -1.43 -7.36 10.62
N LEU A 78 -1.18 -7.25 9.30
CA LEU A 78 -0.17 -6.37 8.72
C LEU A 78 -0.69 -5.75 7.43
N ILE A 79 -0.47 -4.43 7.28
CA ILE A 79 -0.59 -3.73 6.00
C ILE A 79 0.82 -3.33 5.56
N VAL A 80 1.17 -3.61 4.31
CA VAL A 80 2.44 -3.24 3.68
C VAL A 80 2.17 -2.21 2.60
N ALA A 81 2.86 -1.06 2.68
CA ALA A 81 2.77 0.03 1.72
C ALA A 81 4.18 0.47 1.31
N ALA A 82 4.58 0.18 0.08
CA ALA A 82 5.91 0.50 -0.41
C ALA A 82 5.86 1.51 -1.55
N ASN A 83 6.31 2.74 -1.31
CA ASN A 83 6.33 3.85 -2.27
C ASN A 83 4.96 4.11 -2.93
N VAL A 84 3.90 4.19 -2.13
CA VAL A 84 2.53 4.37 -2.64
C VAL A 84 1.76 5.48 -1.93
N ILE A 85 1.92 5.65 -0.64
CA ILE A 85 1.10 6.59 0.14
C ILE A 85 1.35 8.04 -0.32
N HIS A 86 2.61 8.39 -0.63
CA HIS A 86 2.95 9.72 -1.15
C HIS A 86 2.24 10.05 -2.48
N ALA A 87 1.87 9.04 -3.28
CA ALA A 87 1.20 9.23 -4.56
C ALA A 87 -0.31 9.51 -4.43
N THR A 88 -0.87 9.44 -3.24
CA THR A 88 -2.28 9.79 -3.00
C THR A 88 -2.45 11.29 -2.80
N ARG A 89 -3.63 11.80 -3.12
CA ARG A 89 -3.92 13.25 -3.07
C ARG A 89 -3.87 13.82 -1.67
N HIS A 90 -4.21 13.01 -0.66
CA HIS A 90 -4.26 13.42 0.74
C HIS A 90 -3.81 12.28 1.65
N ILE A 91 -2.58 12.38 2.15
CA ILE A 91 -1.94 11.33 2.95
C ILE A 91 -2.76 10.97 4.20
N GLY A 92 -3.20 11.96 4.97
CA GLY A 92 -3.97 11.72 6.18
C GLY A 92 -5.26 10.93 5.92
N ARG A 93 -6.03 11.29 4.89
CA ARG A 93 -7.23 10.53 4.50
C ARG A 93 -6.91 9.10 4.06
N THR A 94 -5.81 8.91 3.35
CA THR A 94 -5.36 7.59 2.94
C THR A 94 -5.07 6.72 4.16
N LEU A 95 -4.35 7.25 5.14
CA LEU A 95 -4.07 6.55 6.40
C LEU A 95 -5.36 6.26 7.19
N ASP A 96 -6.30 7.22 7.21
CA ASP A 96 -7.61 7.03 7.86
C ASP A 96 -8.45 5.94 7.17
N ASN A 97 -8.34 5.80 5.84
CA ASN A 97 -9.01 4.72 5.10
C ASN A 97 -8.37 3.33 5.37
N LEU A 98 -7.08 3.27 5.66
CA LEU A 98 -6.37 2.01 5.94
C LEU A 98 -6.51 1.55 7.40
N ARG A 99 -6.52 2.48 8.34
CA ARG A 99 -6.57 2.19 9.79
C ARG A 99 -7.69 1.22 10.19
N PRO A 100 -8.95 1.37 9.71
CA PRO A 100 -10.04 0.47 10.08
C PRO A 100 -9.83 -0.99 9.62
N LEU A 101 -8.96 -1.24 8.65
CA LEU A 101 -8.67 -2.59 8.15
C LEU A 101 -7.78 -3.40 9.09
N LEU A 102 -6.99 -2.73 9.92
CA LEU A 102 -6.10 -3.37 10.88
C LEU A 102 -6.88 -3.95 12.07
N LYS A 103 -6.54 -5.17 12.43
CA LYS A 103 -6.97 -5.78 13.70
C LYS A 103 -6.42 -4.98 14.89
N PRO A 104 -7.01 -5.12 16.09
CA PRO A 104 -6.38 -4.64 17.31
C PRO A 104 -4.96 -5.20 17.45
N GLY A 105 -3.96 -4.32 17.57
CA GLY A 105 -2.54 -4.70 17.58
C GLY A 105 -1.92 -4.96 16.20
N GLY A 106 -2.70 -4.87 15.12
CA GLY A 106 -2.17 -4.91 13.75
C GLY A 106 -1.26 -3.74 13.44
N ARG A 107 -0.41 -3.89 12.43
CA ARG A 107 0.64 -2.92 12.10
C ARG A 107 0.58 -2.48 10.64
N LEU A 108 0.93 -1.22 10.40
CA LEU A 108 1.21 -0.68 9.09
C LEU A 108 2.74 -0.57 8.92
N LEU A 109 3.28 -1.28 7.94
CA LEU A 109 4.68 -1.17 7.52
C LEU A 109 4.75 -0.32 6.27
N MET A 110 5.38 0.85 6.38
CA MET A 110 5.57 1.75 5.25
C MET A 110 7.05 1.85 4.88
N ARG A 111 7.31 1.87 3.57
CA ARG A 111 8.58 2.24 2.98
C ARG A 111 8.33 3.35 1.97
N GLU A 112 8.82 4.55 2.27
CA GLU A 112 8.58 5.74 1.46
C GLU A 112 9.89 6.49 1.17
N ILE A 113 9.92 7.21 0.05
CA ILE A 113 11.01 8.14 -0.26
C ILE A 113 10.87 9.35 0.66
N THR A 114 11.93 9.70 1.36
CA THR A 114 11.94 10.79 2.36
C THR A 114 12.84 11.96 1.98
N GLN A 115 13.41 11.92 0.77
CA GLN A 115 14.24 13.00 0.25
C GLN A 115 13.76 13.41 -1.14
N PRO A 116 13.77 14.71 -1.45
CA PRO A 116 13.43 15.19 -2.79
C PRO A 116 14.35 14.57 -3.86
N MET A 117 13.75 14.02 -4.89
CA MET A 117 14.46 13.48 -6.06
C MET A 117 14.02 14.24 -7.30
N ARG A 118 14.73 15.31 -7.65
CA ARG A 118 14.35 16.23 -8.75
C ARG A 118 14.02 15.53 -10.06
N LEU A 119 14.76 14.47 -10.40
CA LEU A 119 14.47 13.69 -11.60
C LEU A 119 13.14 12.92 -11.48
N PHE A 120 12.87 12.37 -10.30
CA PHE A 120 11.61 11.68 -10.03
C PHE A 120 10.43 12.65 -10.06
N ASP A 121 10.58 13.83 -9.45
CA ASP A 121 9.57 14.88 -9.44
C ASP A 121 9.25 15.36 -10.86
N PHE A 122 10.26 15.50 -11.71
CA PHE A 122 10.10 15.89 -13.10
C PHE A 122 9.33 14.84 -13.93
N VAL A 123 9.64 13.56 -13.71
CA VAL A 123 9.03 12.45 -14.49
C VAL A 123 7.65 12.08 -13.98
N PHE A 124 7.49 11.97 -12.65
CA PHE A 124 6.28 11.42 -12.03
C PHE A 124 5.40 12.49 -11.36
N GLY A 125 5.93 13.65 -11.03
CA GLY A 125 5.17 14.73 -10.43
C GLY A 125 3.86 15.03 -11.16
N PRO A 126 3.85 15.19 -12.50
CA PRO A 126 2.61 15.43 -13.26
C PRO A 126 1.58 14.30 -13.16
N LEU A 127 1.99 13.08 -12.84
CA LEU A 127 1.11 11.92 -12.74
C LEU A 127 0.39 11.82 -11.39
N VAL A 128 0.96 12.43 -10.34
CA VAL A 128 0.37 12.41 -8.98
C VAL A 128 -0.39 13.70 -8.65
N LEU A 129 -0.34 14.70 -9.49
CA LEU A 129 -1.11 15.94 -9.33
C LEU A 129 -2.58 15.75 -9.76
N PRO A 130 -3.53 16.47 -9.14
CA PRO A 130 -3.36 17.49 -8.10
C PRO A 130 -3.34 16.89 -6.68
N LEU A 131 -2.31 17.20 -5.90
CA LEU A 131 -2.28 16.93 -4.47
C LEU A 131 -3.22 17.90 -3.73
N GLN A 132 -3.86 17.41 -2.67
CA GLN A 132 -4.83 18.19 -1.87
C GLN A 132 -4.30 18.60 -0.50
N ASP A 133 -3.15 18.07 -0.09
CA ASP A 133 -2.52 18.28 1.21
C ASP A 133 -1.13 18.95 1.08
N LEU A 134 -0.98 19.84 0.10
CA LEU A 134 0.28 20.54 -0.17
C LEU A 134 0.80 21.32 1.03
N ASP A 135 -0.08 21.91 1.85
CA ASP A 135 0.32 22.62 3.06
C ASP A 135 0.97 21.67 4.08
N ALA A 136 0.42 20.45 4.24
CA ALA A 136 0.98 19.43 5.11
C ALA A 136 2.32 18.87 4.57
N ARG A 137 2.53 18.94 3.25
CA ARG A 137 3.76 18.53 2.57
C ARG A 137 4.75 19.68 2.37
N GLU A 138 4.42 20.91 2.80
CA GLU A 138 5.23 22.11 2.59
C GLU A 138 5.54 22.36 1.10
N GLY A 139 4.60 21.97 0.21
CA GLY A 139 4.74 22.12 -1.24
C GLY A 139 5.59 21.04 -1.93
N GLU A 140 6.11 20.07 -1.20
CA GLU A 140 6.94 18.99 -1.76
C GLU A 140 6.12 17.72 -2.06
N LEU A 141 6.58 16.91 -3.00
CA LEU A 141 5.95 15.63 -3.32
C LEU A 141 6.15 14.59 -2.21
N PHE A 142 7.33 14.57 -1.62
CA PHE A 142 7.72 13.61 -0.59
C PHE A 142 7.81 14.28 0.77
N LEU A 143 7.32 13.59 1.79
CA LEU A 143 7.49 13.99 3.17
C LEU A 143 8.87 13.57 3.70
N THR A 144 9.47 14.42 4.50
CA THR A 144 10.65 14.06 5.30
C THR A 144 10.30 13.04 6.36
N THR A 145 11.30 12.38 6.93
CA THR A 145 11.08 11.44 8.05
C THR A 145 10.33 12.09 9.22
N ALA A 146 10.67 13.36 9.55
CA ALA A 146 10.00 14.09 10.62
C ALA A 146 8.52 14.37 10.32
N GLN A 147 8.18 14.70 9.07
CA GLN A 147 6.79 14.91 8.66
C GLN A 147 5.99 13.61 8.68
N TRP A 148 6.59 12.47 8.30
CA TRP A 148 5.95 11.16 8.41
C TRP A 148 5.62 10.76 9.86
N GLN A 149 6.46 11.15 10.81
CA GLN A 149 6.22 10.89 12.24
C GLN A 149 5.03 11.67 12.82
N GLN A 150 4.56 12.70 12.12
CA GLN A 150 3.43 13.54 12.52
C GLN A 150 2.08 13.08 11.91
N GLN A 151 2.09 12.17 10.93
CA GLN A 151 0.89 11.58 10.33
C GLN A 151 0.35 10.41 11.17
#